data_552cb03666eff292b4dcae09a4fa8a8f
#
_entry.id   552cb03666eff292b4dcae09a4fa8a8f
#
_cell.length_a   1.000
_cell.length_b   1.000
_cell.length_c   1.000
_cell.angle_alpha   90.00
_cell.angle_beta   90.00
_cell.angle_gamma   90.00
#
_symmetry.space_group_name_H-M   'P 1'
#
loop_
_entity.id
_entity.type
_entity.pdbx_description
1 polymer ?
#
loop_
_entity_poly.entity_id
_entity_poly.type
_entity_poly.pdbx_seq_one_letter_code
_entity_poly.pdbx_strand_id
1 'polypeptide(L)'
;MSDLQPFSWMILVFVGLFLITLAYGLFSAGSKKPSGKKIHETGKRGDPGICPVCGSVLKKSESLKSAVYPGKEDKLCYIYGCPHCYPVCVDEVKRGCPVCKKEIGQESHLIARYFNRKKGNDRVHILGCSNCRFRSQS
;
A
#
# COMPACT_ATOMS: atom_id res chain seq x y z
N MET A 1 45.47 -28.27 39.30
CA MET A 1 44.20 -28.40 38.58
C MET A 1 43.36 -27.12 38.76
N SER A 2 43.88 -25.93 38.43
CA SER A 2 43.20 -24.65 38.72
C SER A 2 43.27 -23.62 37.58
N ASP A 3 43.77 -23.98 36.40
CA ASP A 3 43.98 -23.02 35.31
C ASP A 3 42.96 -23.07 34.16
N LEU A 4 41.93 -23.91 34.30
CA LEU A 4 40.85 -24.00 33.28
C LEU A 4 39.69 -23.03 33.51
N GLN A 5 39.62 -22.36 34.65
CA GLN A 5 38.48 -21.51 34.98
C GLN A 5 38.39 -20.19 34.17
N PRO A 6 39.50 -19.44 33.93
CA PRO A 6 39.39 -18.19 33.16
C PRO A 6 39.03 -18.41 31.68
N PHE A 7 39.47 -19.52 31.09
CA PHE A 7 39.21 -19.85 29.69
C PHE A 7 37.75 -20.23 29.43
N SER A 8 37.12 -20.94 30.36
CA SER A 8 35.71 -21.28 30.30
C SER A 8 34.80 -20.05 30.35
N TRP A 9 35.15 -19.07 31.18
CA TRP A 9 34.42 -17.79 31.28
C TRP A 9 34.51 -16.98 29.99
N MET A 10 35.68 -16.92 29.36
CA MET A 10 35.86 -16.24 28.07
C MET A 10 35.01 -16.86 26.98
N ILE A 11 34.94 -18.19 26.91
CA ILE A 11 34.08 -18.89 25.93
C ILE A 11 32.61 -18.55 26.15
N LEU A 12 32.12 -18.54 27.38
CA LEU A 12 30.72 -18.20 27.69
C LEU A 12 30.39 -16.74 27.29
N VAL A 13 31.32 -15.81 27.51
CA VAL A 13 31.12 -14.40 27.10
C VAL A 13 31.08 -14.28 25.58
N PHE A 14 31.97 -14.97 24.84
CA PHE A 14 31.94 -14.95 23.37
C PHE A 14 30.69 -15.58 22.80
N VAL A 15 30.24 -16.71 23.34
CA VAL A 15 29.00 -17.35 22.91
C VAL A 15 27.78 -16.46 23.19
N GLY A 16 27.73 -15.79 24.35
CA GLY A 16 26.68 -14.84 24.70
C GLY A 16 26.63 -13.65 23.75
N LEU A 17 27.79 -13.04 23.46
CA LEU A 17 27.88 -11.94 22.49
C LEU A 17 27.48 -12.36 21.08
N PHE A 18 27.88 -13.57 20.67
CA PHE A 18 27.47 -14.11 19.35
C PHE A 18 25.97 -14.34 19.25
N LEU A 19 25.34 -14.89 20.29
CA LEU A 19 23.89 -15.08 20.32
C LEU A 19 23.11 -13.75 20.32
N ILE A 20 23.64 -12.72 21.02
CA ILE A 20 23.02 -11.39 21.03
C ILE A 20 23.13 -10.74 19.64
N THR A 21 24.27 -10.84 18.97
CA THR A 21 24.44 -10.29 17.61
C THR A 21 23.57 -11.03 16.59
N LEU A 22 23.41 -12.34 16.73
CA LEU A 22 22.53 -13.16 15.90
C LEU A 22 21.06 -12.79 16.12
N ALA A 23 20.63 -12.65 17.37
CA ALA A 23 19.28 -12.21 17.72
C ALA A 23 18.99 -10.81 17.18
N TYR A 24 19.96 -9.89 17.31
CA TYR A 24 19.83 -8.52 16.77
C TYR A 24 19.73 -8.53 15.23
N GLY A 25 20.51 -9.38 14.56
CA GLY A 25 20.46 -9.56 13.11
C GLY A 25 19.12 -10.10 12.63
N LEU A 26 18.55 -11.10 13.31
CA LEU A 26 17.26 -11.69 12.99
C LEU A 26 16.10 -10.69 13.27
N PHE A 27 16.19 -9.93 14.35
CA PHE A 27 15.19 -8.91 14.67
C PHE A 27 15.23 -7.71 13.72
N SER A 28 16.43 -7.29 13.30
CA SER A 28 16.63 -6.24 12.30
C SER A 28 16.22 -6.67 10.89
N ALA A 29 16.36 -7.95 10.53
CA ALA A 29 15.93 -8.46 9.24
C ALA A 29 14.40 -8.56 9.11
N GLY A 30 13.68 -8.72 10.23
CA GLY A 30 12.20 -8.75 10.26
C GLY A 30 11.54 -7.38 10.12
N SER A 31 12.27 -6.29 10.27
CA SER A 31 11.75 -4.91 10.18
C SER A 31 12.01 -4.26 8.83
N LYS A 32 12.07 -5.00 7.72
CA LYS A 32 11.84 -4.38 6.42
C LYS A 32 10.39 -3.92 6.39
N LYS A 33 10.14 -2.70 6.91
CA LYS A 33 8.99 -1.90 6.51
C LYS A 33 8.93 -2.01 4.99
N PRO A 34 7.78 -2.38 4.40
CA PRO A 34 7.64 -2.26 2.97
C PRO A 34 8.01 -0.81 2.67
N SER A 35 9.11 -0.63 2.00
CA SER A 35 9.55 0.66 1.49
C SER A 35 8.37 1.13 0.65
N GLY A 36 7.55 2.00 1.24
CA GLY A 36 6.55 2.73 0.50
C GLY A 36 7.33 3.45 -0.57
N LYS A 37 7.35 2.87 -1.77
CA LYS A 37 7.83 3.55 -2.96
C LYS A 37 7.13 4.88 -2.89
N LYS A 38 7.89 5.97 -2.66
CA LYS A 38 7.36 7.33 -2.66
C LYS A 38 6.54 7.43 -3.92
N ILE A 39 5.23 7.54 -3.75
CA ILE A 39 4.31 7.78 -4.85
C ILE A 39 4.81 9.09 -5.41
N HIS A 40 5.49 9.03 -6.53
CA HIS A 40 5.85 10.22 -7.27
C HIS A 40 4.50 10.82 -7.67
N GLU A 41 4.15 11.95 -7.07
CA GLU A 41 3.03 12.78 -7.52
C GLU A 41 3.40 13.34 -8.89
N THR A 42 3.31 12.50 -9.90
CA THR A 42 3.45 12.91 -11.28
C THR A 42 2.13 13.53 -11.70
N GLY A 43 1.97 14.81 -11.44
CA GLY A 43 0.75 15.56 -11.77
C GLY A 43 0.68 15.99 -13.23
N LYS A 44 1.51 15.49 -14.12
CA LYS A 44 1.47 15.82 -15.55
C LYS A 44 0.52 14.90 -16.28
N ARG A 45 -0.37 15.47 -17.09
CA ARG A 45 -1.23 14.69 -17.99
C ARG A 45 -0.35 13.83 -18.90
N GLY A 46 -0.59 12.53 -18.90
CA GLY A 46 0.13 11.54 -19.71
C GLY A 46 1.26 10.79 -19.01
N ASP A 47 1.54 11.08 -17.74
CA ASP A 47 2.44 10.24 -16.95
C ASP A 47 1.72 8.97 -16.49
N PRO A 48 2.42 7.81 -16.47
CA PRO A 48 1.84 6.60 -15.94
C PRO A 48 1.49 6.78 -14.47
N GLY A 49 0.20 6.68 -14.15
CA GLY A 49 -0.29 6.73 -12.77
C GLY A 49 -0.08 5.40 -12.07
N ILE A 50 -0.33 5.39 -10.77
CA ILE A 50 -0.37 4.17 -9.97
C ILE A 50 -1.82 3.86 -9.65
N CYS A 51 -2.23 2.62 -9.84
CA CYS A 51 -3.57 2.18 -9.49
C CYS A 51 -3.76 2.21 -7.97
N PRO A 52 -4.74 2.96 -7.43
CA PRO A 52 -4.96 3.04 -5.99
C PRO A 52 -5.54 1.75 -5.38
N VAL A 53 -6.03 0.84 -6.23
CA VAL A 53 -6.63 -0.44 -5.81
C VAL A 53 -5.58 -1.53 -5.64
N CYS A 54 -4.64 -1.65 -6.56
CA CYS A 54 -3.65 -2.74 -6.56
C CYS A 54 -2.19 -2.29 -6.52
N GLY A 55 -1.92 -0.98 -6.67
CA GLY A 55 -0.56 -0.44 -6.67
C GLY A 55 0.21 -0.65 -7.96
N SER A 56 -0.37 -1.23 -9.00
CA SER A 56 0.30 -1.42 -10.29
C SER A 56 0.54 -0.09 -10.99
N VAL A 57 1.71 0.05 -11.61
CA VAL A 57 2.05 1.22 -12.45
C VAL A 57 1.37 1.07 -13.81
N LEU A 58 0.61 2.09 -14.20
CA LEU A 58 -0.13 2.11 -15.45
C LEU A 58 0.74 2.61 -16.60
N LYS A 59 0.57 2.03 -17.77
CA LYS A 59 1.16 2.52 -19.02
C LYS A 59 0.33 3.68 -19.57
N LYS A 60 0.89 4.47 -20.52
CA LYS A 60 0.20 5.62 -21.12
C LYS A 60 -1.16 5.30 -21.75
N SER A 61 -1.34 4.07 -22.23
CA SER A 61 -2.59 3.58 -22.84
C SER A 61 -3.57 2.98 -21.85
N GLU A 62 -3.16 2.80 -20.60
CA GLU A 62 -3.99 2.16 -19.57
C GLU A 62 -4.67 3.22 -18.71
N SER A 63 -5.94 3.02 -18.40
CA SER A 63 -6.73 3.92 -17.59
C SER A 63 -7.47 3.16 -16.48
N LEU A 64 -7.80 3.88 -15.42
CA LEU A 64 -8.64 3.36 -14.34
C LEU A 64 -10.10 3.27 -14.80
N LYS A 65 -10.74 2.15 -14.55
CA LYS A 65 -12.19 2.03 -14.64
C LYS A 65 -12.81 2.77 -13.45
N SER A 66 -13.54 3.84 -13.73
CA SER A 66 -14.20 4.65 -12.70
C SER A 66 -15.56 5.14 -13.20
N ALA A 67 -16.47 5.38 -12.26
CA ALA A 67 -17.75 6.02 -12.52
C ALA A 67 -17.82 7.32 -11.71
N VAL A 68 -18.10 8.42 -12.37
CA VAL A 68 -18.26 9.73 -11.74
C VAL A 68 -19.71 10.14 -11.78
N TYR A 69 -20.27 10.42 -10.61
CA TYR A 69 -21.66 10.84 -10.48
C TYR A 69 -21.72 12.37 -10.40
N PRO A 70 -22.68 13.00 -11.08
CA PRO A 70 -22.79 14.45 -11.10
C PRO A 70 -23.09 15.01 -9.71
N GLY A 71 -22.48 16.16 -9.40
CA GLY A 71 -22.67 16.91 -8.17
C GLY A 71 -22.38 18.38 -8.41
N LYS A 72 -22.88 19.29 -7.55
CA LYS A 72 -22.71 20.73 -7.74
C LYS A 72 -21.27 21.20 -7.52
N GLU A 73 -20.66 20.82 -6.40
CA GLU A 73 -19.30 21.23 -6.03
C GLU A 73 -18.33 20.07 -6.05
N ASP A 74 -18.74 18.94 -5.47
CA ASP A 74 -18.00 17.71 -5.42
C ASP A 74 -18.73 16.62 -6.18
N LYS A 75 -17.99 15.85 -6.94
CA LYS A 75 -18.55 14.69 -7.65
C LYS A 75 -18.15 13.42 -6.91
N LEU A 76 -19.12 12.56 -6.66
CA LEU A 76 -18.85 11.23 -6.15
C LEU A 76 -18.18 10.40 -7.24
N CYS A 77 -17.11 9.71 -6.91
CA CYS A 77 -16.35 8.89 -7.85
C CYS A 77 -16.16 7.49 -7.27
N TYR A 78 -16.58 6.48 -8.03
CA TYR A 78 -16.30 5.08 -7.72
C TYR A 78 -15.14 4.60 -8.59
N ILE A 79 -14.12 4.01 -7.96
CA ILE A 79 -12.94 3.49 -8.66
C ILE A 79 -12.95 1.97 -8.53
N TYR A 80 -13.13 1.29 -9.65
CA TYR A 80 -13.18 -0.17 -9.71
C TYR A 80 -11.77 -0.79 -9.78
N GLY A 81 -10.89 -0.21 -10.56
CA GLY A 81 -9.52 -0.68 -10.70
C GLY A 81 -8.92 -0.37 -12.06
N CYS A 82 -7.76 -0.95 -12.33
CA CYS A 82 -7.07 -0.86 -13.62
C CYS A 82 -7.19 -2.19 -14.39
N PRO A 83 -6.74 -2.29 -15.64
CA PRO A 83 -6.79 -3.53 -16.41
C PRO A 83 -6.09 -4.73 -15.76
N HIS A 84 -5.15 -4.49 -14.83
CA HIS A 84 -4.46 -5.55 -14.10
C HIS A 84 -5.26 -6.14 -12.93
N CYS A 85 -6.26 -5.40 -12.42
CA CYS A 85 -7.03 -5.82 -11.25
C CYS A 85 -8.56 -5.76 -11.43
N TYR A 86 -9.04 -5.37 -12.60
CA TYR A 86 -10.46 -5.30 -12.91
C TYR A 86 -10.69 -5.41 -14.43
N PRO A 87 -11.65 -6.19 -14.94
CA PRO A 87 -12.67 -6.96 -14.19
C PRO A 87 -12.14 -8.25 -13.56
N VAL A 88 -11.02 -8.76 -14.02
CA VAL A 88 -10.37 -9.97 -13.51
C VAL A 88 -8.97 -9.60 -13.03
N CYS A 89 -8.56 -10.06 -11.85
CA CYS A 89 -7.19 -9.88 -11.38
C CYS A 89 -6.23 -10.76 -12.19
N VAL A 90 -5.12 -10.18 -12.62
CA VAL A 90 -3.96 -10.94 -13.12
C VAL A 90 -3.34 -11.67 -11.92
N ASP A 91 -2.75 -12.84 -12.17
CA ASP A 91 -2.12 -13.64 -11.13
C ASP A 91 -1.16 -12.80 -10.26
N GLU A 92 -1.19 -13.04 -8.95
CA GLU A 92 -0.42 -12.35 -7.91
C GLU A 92 -0.85 -10.89 -7.59
N VAL A 93 -1.76 -10.28 -8.32
CA VAL A 93 -2.23 -8.92 -8.05
C VAL A 93 -3.31 -8.94 -6.98
N LYS A 94 -3.03 -8.34 -5.82
CA LYS A 94 -3.99 -8.20 -4.72
C LYS A 94 -4.66 -6.85 -4.76
N ARG A 95 -5.97 -6.84 -4.56
CA ARG A 95 -6.78 -5.63 -4.45
C ARG A 95 -6.88 -5.20 -2.99
N GLY A 96 -6.59 -3.95 -2.70
CA GLY A 96 -6.60 -3.43 -1.33
C GLY A 96 -7.18 -2.03 -1.23
N CYS A 97 -7.74 -1.72 -0.07
CA CYS A 97 -8.19 -0.38 0.23
C CYS A 97 -7.05 0.44 0.85
N PRO A 98 -6.67 1.58 0.30
CA PRO A 98 -5.59 2.41 0.86
C PRO A 98 -5.96 3.04 2.21
N VAL A 99 -7.24 3.12 2.55
CA VAL A 99 -7.74 3.72 3.80
C VAL A 99 -7.77 2.70 4.93
N CYS A 100 -8.52 1.60 4.78
CA CYS A 100 -8.63 0.59 5.84
C CYS A 100 -7.56 -0.52 5.78
N LYS A 101 -6.72 -0.53 4.76
CA LYS A 101 -5.62 -1.50 4.53
C LYS A 101 -6.07 -2.95 4.40
N LYS A 102 -7.37 -3.19 4.26
CA LYS A 102 -7.93 -4.54 4.07
C LYS A 102 -8.00 -4.88 2.59
N GLU A 103 -7.90 -6.17 2.32
CA GLU A 103 -8.15 -6.72 1.00
C GLU A 103 -9.62 -6.52 0.61
N ILE A 104 -9.88 -6.18 -0.65
CA ILE A 104 -11.23 -5.96 -1.18
C ILE A 104 -11.52 -6.94 -2.30
N GLY A 105 -12.75 -7.48 -2.29
CA GLY A 105 -13.21 -8.42 -3.31
C GLY A 105 -13.38 -7.78 -4.69
N GLN A 106 -13.61 -8.62 -5.68
CA GLN A 106 -13.74 -8.23 -7.10
C GLN A 106 -14.88 -7.24 -7.32
N GLU A 107 -16.02 -7.45 -6.66
CA GLU A 107 -17.21 -6.59 -6.73
C GLU A 107 -17.07 -5.27 -5.96
N SER A 108 -16.07 -5.18 -5.10
CA SER A 108 -15.85 -4.01 -4.28
C SER A 108 -15.11 -2.91 -5.04
N HIS A 109 -15.42 -1.66 -4.72
CA HIS A 109 -14.83 -0.48 -5.33
C HIS A 109 -14.36 0.52 -4.26
N LEU A 110 -13.49 1.42 -4.64
CA LEU A 110 -13.13 2.56 -3.80
C LEU A 110 -14.13 3.69 -4.03
N ILE A 111 -14.47 4.37 -2.95
CA ILE A 111 -15.32 5.55 -2.94
C ILE A 111 -14.43 6.77 -2.78
N ALA A 112 -14.54 7.71 -3.68
CA ALA A 112 -13.74 8.91 -3.71
C ALA A 112 -14.60 10.14 -3.99
N ARG A 113 -14.09 11.32 -3.66
CA ARG A 113 -14.61 12.61 -4.10
C ARG A 113 -13.67 13.19 -5.16
N TYR A 114 -14.25 13.64 -6.25
CA TYR A 114 -13.56 14.31 -7.34
C TYR A 114 -13.85 15.81 -7.28
N PHE A 115 -12.79 16.60 -7.12
CA PHE A 115 -12.85 18.06 -7.07
C PHE A 115 -12.31 18.63 -8.37
N ASN A 116 -13.20 19.29 -9.14
CA ASN A 116 -12.81 19.99 -10.35
C ASN A 116 -12.44 21.44 -9.97
N ARG A 117 -11.16 21.77 -10.05
CA ARG A 117 -10.69 23.13 -9.83
C ARG A 117 -10.47 23.88 -11.15
N LYS A 118 -10.94 25.12 -11.23
CA LYS A 118 -10.91 26.00 -12.43
C LYS A 118 -9.51 26.15 -13.09
N LYS A 119 -8.43 25.64 -12.51
CA LYS A 119 -7.05 25.73 -13.04
C LYS A 119 -6.50 24.38 -13.51
N GLY A 120 -7.32 23.38 -13.82
CA GLY A 120 -6.86 22.11 -14.35
C GLY A 120 -6.10 21.21 -13.35
N ASN A 121 -6.18 21.50 -12.06
CA ASN A 121 -5.58 20.73 -10.99
C ASN A 121 -6.66 19.89 -10.29
N ASP A 122 -7.24 19.00 -11.06
CA ASP A 122 -8.29 18.09 -10.56
C ASP A 122 -7.71 17.15 -9.50
N ARG A 123 -8.39 17.02 -8.38
CA ARG A 123 -7.96 16.16 -7.28
C ARG A 123 -9.02 15.11 -6.96
N VAL A 124 -8.55 13.90 -6.74
CA VAL A 124 -9.37 12.79 -6.29
C VAL A 124 -9.00 12.44 -4.85
N HIS A 125 -9.96 12.50 -3.95
CA HIS A 125 -9.77 12.16 -2.55
C HIS A 125 -10.47 10.83 -2.24
N ILE A 126 -9.69 9.80 -1.91
CA ILE A 126 -10.23 8.47 -1.60
C ILE A 126 -10.74 8.47 -0.16
N LEU A 127 -12.02 8.18 0.02
CA LEU A 127 -12.70 8.14 1.31
C LEU A 127 -12.68 6.76 1.96
N GLY A 128 -12.52 5.71 1.16
CA GLY A 128 -12.52 4.33 1.61
C GLY A 128 -13.01 3.39 0.52
N CYS A 129 -13.33 2.16 0.90
CA CYS A 129 -13.98 1.19 0.03
C CYS A 129 -15.43 0.97 0.43
N SER A 130 -16.21 0.30 -0.43
CA SER A 130 -17.58 -0.09 -0.15
C SER A 130 -17.75 -0.76 1.22
N ASN A 131 -16.78 -1.56 1.65
CA ASN A 131 -16.86 -2.30 2.91
C ASN A 131 -16.58 -1.43 4.15
N CYS A 132 -15.59 -0.51 4.10
CA CYS A 132 -15.25 0.29 5.27
C CYS A 132 -16.12 1.54 5.41
N ARG A 133 -16.61 2.10 4.31
CA ARG A 133 -17.43 3.30 4.33
C ARG A 133 -18.85 3.03 4.87
N PHE A 134 -19.43 1.89 4.53
CA PHE A 134 -20.77 1.53 5.03
C PHE A 134 -20.75 1.04 6.49
N ARG A 135 -19.62 0.52 7.00
CA ARG A 135 -19.49 0.15 8.41
C ARG A 135 -19.42 1.33 9.38
N SER A 136 -19.04 2.50 8.91
CA SER A 136 -18.93 3.71 9.75
C SER A 136 -20.28 4.39 10.02
N GLN A 137 -21.39 3.84 9.53
CA GLN A 137 -22.74 4.38 9.70
C GLN A 137 -23.66 3.50 10.56
N SER A 138 -23.05 2.47 11.25
CA SER A 138 -23.77 1.61 12.20
C SER A 138 -23.33 1.90 13.62
#